data_7ed36a603938f04d442a81a37736baa8
#
_entry.id   7ed36a603938f04d442a81a37736baa8
#
_cell.length_a   1.000
_cell.length_b   1.000
_cell.length_c   1.000
_cell.angle_alpha   90.00
_cell.angle_beta   90.00
_cell.angle_gamma   90.00
#
_symmetry.space_group_name_H-M   'P 1'
#
loop_
_entity.id
_entity.type
_entity.pdbx_description
1 polymer ?
#
loop_
_entity_poly.entity_id
_entity_poly.type
_entity_poly.pdbx_seq_one_letter_code
_entity_poly.pdbx_strand_id
1 'polypeptide(L)'
;EVVLLAEFTGDDEQSVISQAQGAADNIRTHFNLPTHVAKDYNEAQKYWTIRRESYNLLRQHNARKISAPFIEDIVVHPDQLPEFMPKLDAILAKYPDFVYTIAGHAGDANFHIIPLVDVSEEKHRQQIITMSDEVFRLVKEYNGSMAGEHNDGLVRGTFLPSMFGDI
;
A
#
# COMPACT_ATOMS: atom_id res chain seq x y z
N GLU A 1 -4.13 0.78 12.32
CA GLU A 1 -5.54 0.66 11.87
C GLU A 1 -5.57 0.64 10.35
N VAL A 2 -6.38 -0.26 9.76
CA VAL A 2 -6.50 -0.41 8.29
C VAL A 2 -7.94 -0.13 7.91
N VAL A 3 -8.16 0.58 6.81
CA VAL A 3 -9.47 0.81 6.21
C VAL A 3 -9.46 0.27 4.78
N LEU A 4 -10.42 -0.59 4.45
CA LEU A 4 -10.63 -1.10 3.11
C LEU A 4 -11.84 -0.39 2.48
N LEU A 5 -11.66 0.11 1.26
CA LEU A 5 -12.74 0.65 0.44
C LEU A 5 -13.01 -0.33 -0.70
N ALA A 6 -14.26 -0.74 -0.85
CA ALA A 6 -14.71 -1.58 -1.97
C ALA A 6 -15.74 -0.80 -2.79
N GLU A 7 -15.60 -0.81 -4.10
CA GLU A 7 -16.54 -0.19 -5.03
C GLU A 7 -17.22 -1.28 -5.86
N PHE A 8 -18.53 -1.18 -5.96
CA PHE A 8 -19.36 -2.06 -6.78
C PHE A 8 -19.96 -1.24 -7.93
N THR A 9 -19.88 -1.77 -9.13
CA THR A 9 -20.38 -1.14 -10.35
C THR A 9 -21.29 -2.08 -11.10
N GLY A 10 -22.24 -1.55 -11.87
CA GLY A 10 -23.15 -2.34 -12.69
C GLY A 10 -24.17 -1.44 -13.39
N ASP A 11 -24.96 -2.04 -14.27
CA ASP A 11 -25.96 -1.32 -15.08
C ASP A 11 -27.29 -1.08 -14.33
N ASP A 12 -27.50 -1.76 -13.20
CA ASP A 12 -28.69 -1.67 -12.38
C ASP A 12 -28.36 -1.27 -10.94
N GLU A 13 -28.87 -0.12 -10.52
CA GLU A 13 -28.61 0.44 -9.20
C GLU A 13 -29.02 -0.48 -8.06
N GLN A 14 -30.18 -1.15 -8.19
CA GLN A 14 -30.68 -2.05 -7.15
C GLN A 14 -29.76 -3.27 -6.98
N SER A 15 -29.23 -3.80 -8.07
CA SER A 15 -28.26 -4.89 -8.07
C SER A 15 -26.96 -4.47 -7.39
N VAL A 16 -26.43 -3.29 -7.68
CA VAL A 16 -25.19 -2.76 -7.08
C VAL A 16 -25.36 -2.58 -5.57
N ILE A 17 -26.48 -1.99 -5.12
CA ILE A 17 -26.78 -1.81 -3.69
C ILE A 17 -26.86 -3.19 -3.00
N SER A 18 -27.52 -4.16 -3.62
CA SER A 18 -27.66 -5.52 -3.09
C SER A 18 -26.31 -6.21 -2.94
N GLN A 19 -25.42 -6.08 -3.91
CA GLN A 19 -24.05 -6.62 -3.86
C GLN A 19 -23.23 -5.98 -2.74
N ALA A 20 -23.24 -4.66 -2.63
CA ALA A 20 -22.53 -3.93 -1.59
C ALA A 20 -23.04 -4.32 -0.19
N GLN A 21 -24.36 -4.42 -0.02
CA GLN A 21 -24.97 -4.82 1.25
C GLN A 21 -24.61 -6.27 1.59
N GLY A 22 -24.70 -7.18 0.62
CA GLY A 22 -24.34 -8.59 0.80
C GLY A 22 -22.87 -8.77 1.20
N ALA A 23 -21.96 -8.03 0.59
CA ALA A 23 -20.54 -8.03 0.96
C ALA A 23 -20.33 -7.52 2.39
N ALA A 24 -20.98 -6.40 2.75
CA ALA A 24 -20.89 -5.83 4.09
C ALA A 24 -21.43 -6.79 5.17
N ASP A 25 -22.56 -7.47 4.90
CA ASP A 25 -23.16 -8.44 5.82
C ASP A 25 -22.26 -9.67 5.97
N ASN A 26 -21.66 -10.14 4.88
CA ASN A 26 -20.72 -11.25 4.90
C ASN A 26 -19.52 -10.94 5.81
N ILE A 27 -18.89 -9.79 5.63
CA ILE A 27 -17.74 -9.34 6.42
C ILE A 27 -18.12 -9.23 7.91
N ARG A 28 -19.26 -8.64 8.23
CA ARG A 28 -19.75 -8.55 9.61
C ARG A 28 -19.97 -9.92 10.24
N THR A 29 -20.58 -10.82 9.50
CA THR A 29 -20.98 -12.14 10.03
C THR A 29 -19.79 -13.07 10.22
N HIS A 30 -18.85 -13.10 9.27
CA HIS A 30 -17.74 -14.06 9.29
C HIS A 30 -16.51 -13.55 10.03
N PHE A 31 -16.27 -12.23 10.01
CA PHE A 31 -15.04 -11.64 10.55
C PHE A 31 -15.28 -10.71 11.74
N ASN A 32 -16.53 -10.43 12.08
CA ASN A 32 -16.91 -9.49 13.15
C ASN A 32 -16.25 -8.12 13.01
N LEU A 33 -16.06 -7.65 11.76
CA LEU A 33 -15.47 -6.36 11.45
C LEU A 33 -16.55 -5.30 11.19
N PRO A 34 -16.36 -4.05 11.63
CA PRO A 34 -17.28 -2.96 11.30
C PRO A 34 -17.28 -2.69 9.81
N THR A 35 -18.46 -2.55 9.25
CA THR A 35 -18.66 -2.21 7.84
C THR A 35 -19.66 -1.08 7.72
N HIS A 36 -19.51 -0.28 6.66
CA HIS A 36 -20.42 0.80 6.30
C HIS A 36 -20.66 0.79 4.79
N VAL A 37 -21.91 0.86 4.38
CA VAL A 37 -22.29 1.04 2.98
C VAL A 37 -22.70 2.49 2.80
N ALA A 38 -22.02 3.21 1.91
CA ALA A 38 -22.34 4.60 1.61
C ALA A 38 -23.76 4.70 1.02
N LYS A 39 -24.56 5.60 1.55
CA LYS A 39 -25.98 5.77 1.15
C LYS A 39 -26.17 6.44 -0.22
N ASP A 40 -25.17 7.19 -0.66
CA ASP A 40 -25.19 7.93 -1.94
C ASP A 40 -23.77 8.26 -2.39
N TYR A 41 -23.68 8.77 -3.62
CA TYR A 41 -22.42 9.20 -4.24
C TYR A 41 -21.68 10.26 -3.41
N ASN A 42 -22.38 11.21 -2.81
CA ASN A 42 -21.76 12.30 -2.04
C ASN A 42 -21.08 11.75 -0.76
N GLU A 43 -21.71 10.78 -0.13
CA GLU A 43 -21.11 10.10 1.02
C GLU A 43 -19.88 9.27 0.58
N ALA A 44 -19.98 8.49 -0.49
CA ALA A 44 -18.88 7.73 -1.04
C ALA A 44 -17.65 8.62 -1.37
N GLN A 45 -17.89 9.80 -1.96
CA GLN A 45 -16.83 10.74 -2.29
C GLN A 45 -16.06 11.26 -1.05
N LYS A 46 -16.64 11.28 0.13
CA LYS A 46 -15.92 11.67 1.36
C LYS A 46 -14.80 10.64 1.68
N TYR A 47 -15.11 9.36 1.57
CA TYR A 47 -14.13 8.29 1.82
C TYR A 47 -13.02 8.29 0.76
N TRP A 48 -13.37 8.45 -0.51
CA TRP A 48 -12.40 8.60 -1.60
C TRP A 48 -11.51 9.83 -1.43
N THR A 49 -12.06 10.93 -0.94
CA THR A 49 -11.29 12.14 -0.66
C THR A 49 -10.30 11.89 0.48
N ILE A 50 -10.73 11.27 1.57
CA ILE A 50 -9.83 10.90 2.68
C ILE A 50 -8.69 10.03 2.17
N ARG A 51 -8.98 9.01 1.34
CA ARG A 51 -7.95 8.14 0.74
C ARG A 51 -6.95 8.95 -0.09
N ARG A 52 -7.42 9.83 -0.97
CA ARG A 52 -6.54 10.65 -1.83
C ARG A 52 -5.69 11.63 -1.05
N GLU A 53 -6.27 12.24 0.00
CA GLU A 53 -5.58 13.27 0.78
C GLU A 53 -4.74 12.73 1.94
N SER A 54 -4.86 11.46 2.29
CA SER A 54 -4.16 10.85 3.42
C SER A 54 -2.65 11.07 3.37
N TYR A 55 -2.04 10.95 2.20
CA TYR A 55 -0.62 11.17 1.99
C TYR A 55 -0.24 12.66 2.14
N ASN A 56 -1.02 13.57 1.58
CA ASN A 56 -0.80 15.02 1.72
C ASN A 56 -0.87 15.47 3.19
N LEU A 57 -1.83 14.93 3.93
CA LEU A 57 -1.97 15.19 5.37
C LEU A 57 -0.76 14.69 6.15
N LEU A 58 -0.29 13.47 5.89
CA LEU A 58 0.90 12.93 6.51
C LEU A 58 2.13 13.82 6.26
N ARG A 59 2.31 14.25 5.02
CA ARG A 59 3.42 15.11 4.61
C ARG A 59 3.37 16.49 5.27
N GLN A 60 2.19 17.10 5.41
CA GLN A 60 2.04 18.40 6.08
C GLN A 60 2.45 18.37 7.56
N HIS A 61 2.18 17.27 8.25
CA HIS A 61 2.57 17.08 9.65
C HIS A 61 4.06 16.77 9.86
N ASN A 62 4.80 16.51 8.77
CA ASN A 62 6.20 16.11 8.80
C ASN A 62 7.09 17.02 7.93
N ALA A 63 6.97 18.33 8.07
CA ALA A 63 7.57 19.34 7.19
C ALA A 63 9.10 19.26 6.97
N ARG A 64 9.84 18.59 7.86
CA ARG A 64 11.30 18.39 7.72
C ARG A 64 11.65 17.14 6.91
N LYS A 65 10.70 16.24 6.67
CA LYS A 65 10.91 14.99 5.97
C LYS A 65 10.40 15.12 4.53
N ILE A 66 11.11 14.51 3.61
CA ILE A 66 10.71 14.44 2.21
C ILE A 66 10.16 13.05 1.87
N SER A 67 9.35 12.99 0.84
CA SER A 67 8.89 11.72 0.26
C SER A 67 10.05 10.97 -0.37
N ALA A 68 10.20 9.71 -0.03
CA ALA A 68 11.21 8.84 -0.61
C ALA A 68 10.55 7.54 -1.11
N PRO A 69 10.08 7.49 -2.38
CA PRO A 69 9.31 6.37 -2.93
C PRO A 69 10.21 5.21 -3.37
N PHE A 70 11.12 4.75 -2.52
CA PHE A 70 12.10 3.73 -2.87
C PHE A 70 11.58 2.29 -2.75
N ILE A 71 10.51 2.05 -1.99
CA ILE A 71 9.82 0.76 -1.84
C ILE A 71 8.34 0.87 -2.21
N GLU A 72 8.02 1.87 -2.98
CA GLU A 72 6.69 2.12 -3.50
C GLU A 72 6.38 1.13 -4.64
N ASP A 73 5.08 0.73 -4.79
CA ASP A 73 4.57 -0.04 -5.92
C ASP A 73 4.94 -1.54 -5.94
N ILE A 74 5.20 -2.13 -4.79
CA ILE A 74 5.42 -3.58 -4.71
C ILE A 74 4.14 -4.37 -4.91
N VAL A 75 4.25 -5.54 -5.55
CA VAL A 75 3.13 -6.45 -5.79
C VAL A 75 3.54 -7.90 -5.55
N VAL A 76 2.66 -8.67 -4.93
CA VAL A 76 2.78 -10.13 -4.77
C VAL A 76 1.46 -10.80 -5.18
N HIS A 77 1.39 -12.12 -5.21
CA HIS A 77 0.12 -12.78 -5.46
C HIS A 77 -0.85 -12.58 -4.28
N PRO A 78 -2.13 -12.24 -4.51
CA PRO A 78 -3.10 -11.95 -3.44
C PRO A 78 -3.20 -13.05 -2.37
N ASP A 79 -3.16 -14.31 -2.73
CA ASP A 79 -3.23 -15.44 -1.80
C ASP A 79 -2.05 -15.49 -0.80
N GLN A 80 -0.96 -14.80 -1.11
CA GLN A 80 0.25 -14.77 -0.28
C GLN A 80 0.21 -13.65 0.78
N LEU A 81 -0.74 -12.72 0.70
CA LEU A 81 -0.83 -11.58 1.62
C LEU A 81 -0.83 -11.97 3.11
N PRO A 82 -1.54 -13.02 3.55
CA PRO A 82 -1.54 -13.39 4.97
C PRO A 82 -0.15 -13.72 5.51
N GLU A 83 0.74 -14.24 4.68
CA GLU A 83 2.12 -14.57 5.07
C GLU A 83 3.10 -13.42 4.78
N PHE A 84 2.88 -12.70 3.69
CA PHE A 84 3.74 -11.62 3.25
C PHE A 84 3.67 -10.40 4.17
N MET A 85 2.47 -9.94 4.51
CA MET A 85 2.27 -8.69 5.27
C MET A 85 2.95 -8.70 6.65
N PRO A 86 2.87 -9.76 7.47
CA PRO A 86 3.57 -9.79 8.74
C PRO A 86 5.11 -9.70 8.60
N LYS A 87 5.67 -10.27 7.53
CA LYS A 87 7.12 -10.19 7.26
C LYS A 87 7.52 -8.79 6.80
N LEU A 88 6.69 -8.17 5.95
CA LEU A 88 6.88 -6.78 5.55
C LEU A 88 6.84 -5.85 6.76
N ASP A 89 5.85 -5.98 7.62
CA ASP A 89 5.73 -5.20 8.85
C ASP A 89 6.96 -5.38 9.76
N ALA A 90 7.49 -6.59 9.86
CA ALA A 90 8.70 -6.87 10.63
C ALA A 90 9.94 -6.18 10.05
N ILE A 91 10.04 -6.01 8.72
CA ILE A 91 11.10 -5.23 8.09
C ILE A 91 10.91 -3.74 8.41
N LEU A 92 9.71 -3.21 8.16
CA LEU A 92 9.39 -1.80 8.39
C LEU A 92 9.65 -1.38 9.85
N ALA A 93 9.31 -2.23 10.80
CA ALA A 93 9.53 -1.99 12.23
C ALA A 93 10.99 -1.80 12.64
N LYS A 94 11.96 -2.23 11.83
CA LYS A 94 13.40 -2.00 12.08
C LYS A 94 13.81 -0.53 11.87
N TYR A 95 12.95 0.26 11.22
CA TYR A 95 13.21 1.64 10.79
C TYR A 95 12.26 2.66 11.45
N PRO A 96 12.24 2.76 12.78
CA PRO A 96 11.26 3.58 13.52
C PRO A 96 11.38 5.09 13.26
N ASP A 97 12.50 5.54 12.70
CA ASP A 97 12.71 6.93 12.35
C ASP A 97 11.95 7.34 11.07
N PHE A 98 11.53 6.36 10.28
CA PHE A 98 10.75 6.61 9.06
C PHE A 98 9.26 6.67 9.40
N VAL A 99 8.58 7.66 8.86
CA VAL A 99 7.13 7.80 8.95
C VAL A 99 6.55 7.37 7.60
N TYR A 100 5.63 6.42 7.60
CA TYR A 100 5.04 5.93 6.36
C TYR A 100 3.55 5.66 6.51
N THR A 101 2.88 5.63 5.37
CA THR A 101 1.55 5.02 5.22
C THR A 101 1.66 3.87 4.21
N ILE A 102 0.78 2.91 4.35
CA ILE A 102 0.56 1.87 3.34
C ILE A 102 -0.79 2.15 2.71
N ALA A 103 -0.80 2.35 1.41
CA ALA A 103 -2.00 2.43 0.59
C ALA A 103 -1.84 1.44 -0.56
N GLY A 104 -2.88 1.23 -1.37
CA GLY A 104 -2.75 0.37 -2.54
C GLY A 104 -4.06 -0.26 -2.96
N HIS A 105 -3.93 -1.30 -3.75
CA HIS A 105 -5.00 -2.07 -4.36
C HIS A 105 -5.00 -3.47 -3.74
N ALA A 106 -5.71 -3.63 -2.61
CA ALA A 106 -5.66 -4.86 -1.83
C ALA A 106 -6.10 -6.11 -2.63
N GLY A 107 -7.06 -5.94 -3.57
CA GLY A 107 -7.51 -7.03 -4.44
C GLY A 107 -6.42 -7.55 -5.38
N ASP A 108 -5.50 -6.68 -5.80
CA ASP A 108 -4.37 -6.99 -6.68
C ASP A 108 -3.06 -7.22 -5.90
N ALA A 109 -3.12 -7.11 -4.56
CA ALA A 109 -1.95 -7.17 -3.67
C ALA A 109 -0.81 -6.22 -4.07
N ASN A 110 -1.17 -5.06 -4.63
CA ASN A 110 -0.26 -3.99 -4.98
C ASN A 110 -0.26 -2.91 -3.90
N PHE A 111 0.91 -2.57 -3.37
CA PHE A 111 1.06 -1.67 -2.24
C PHE A 111 1.96 -0.49 -2.55
N HIS A 112 1.49 0.69 -2.16
CA HIS A 112 2.22 1.96 -2.24
C HIS A 112 2.71 2.35 -0.85
N ILE A 113 4.00 2.15 -0.61
CA ILE A 113 4.65 2.49 0.66
C ILE A 113 5.60 3.64 0.40
N ILE A 114 5.24 4.83 0.87
CA ILE A 114 6.04 6.03 0.64
C ILE A 114 6.54 6.55 1.98
N PRO A 115 7.76 6.18 2.40
CA PRO A 115 8.36 6.71 3.60
C PRO A 115 8.65 8.21 3.50
N LEU A 116 8.46 8.91 4.60
CA LEU A 116 8.94 10.26 4.81
C LEU A 116 10.24 10.20 5.58
N VAL A 117 11.30 10.72 5.00
CA VAL A 117 12.66 10.63 5.54
C VAL A 117 13.36 11.98 5.55
N ASP A 118 14.28 12.17 6.48
CA ASP A 118 15.21 13.29 6.47
C ASP A 118 16.50 12.86 5.77
N VAL A 119 16.61 13.16 4.48
CA VAL A 119 17.79 12.78 3.67
C VAL A 119 19.04 13.60 3.99
N SER A 120 18.97 14.63 4.83
CA SER A 120 20.15 15.33 5.34
C SER A 120 20.97 14.44 6.28
N GLU A 121 20.31 13.50 6.94
CA GLU A 121 20.94 12.54 7.83
C GLU A 121 21.58 11.38 7.05
N GLU A 122 22.90 11.18 7.23
CA GLU A 122 23.64 10.08 6.59
C GLU A 122 23.03 8.72 6.97
N LYS A 123 22.65 8.54 8.23
CA LYS A 123 21.99 7.33 8.72
C LYS A 123 20.75 7.00 7.87
N HIS A 124 19.90 7.99 7.58
CA HIS A 124 18.68 7.74 6.80
C HIS A 124 18.99 7.38 5.35
N ARG A 125 20.01 7.97 4.72
CA ARG A 125 20.44 7.57 3.37
C ARG A 125 20.89 6.12 3.30
N GLN A 126 21.65 5.66 4.29
CA GLN A 126 22.05 4.25 4.38
C GLN A 126 20.86 3.33 4.67
N GLN A 127 19.94 3.76 5.52
CA GLN A 127 18.72 3.00 5.83
C GLN A 127 17.81 2.83 4.60
N ILE A 128 17.73 3.83 3.69
CA ILE A 128 17.00 3.71 2.43
C ILE A 128 17.52 2.51 1.62
N ILE A 129 18.84 2.41 1.46
CA ILE A 129 19.46 1.32 0.69
C ILE A 129 19.18 -0.04 1.36
N THR A 130 19.46 -0.15 2.65
CA THR A 130 19.29 -1.41 3.40
C THR A 130 17.82 -1.88 3.41
N MET A 131 16.89 -0.95 3.62
CA MET A 131 15.47 -1.26 3.62
C MET A 131 14.97 -1.68 2.24
N SER A 132 15.45 -1.02 1.18
CA SER A 132 15.14 -1.43 -0.20
C SER A 132 15.59 -2.86 -0.47
N ASP A 133 16.83 -3.21 -0.10
CA ASP A 133 17.36 -4.56 -0.27
C ASP A 133 16.54 -5.61 0.49
N GLU A 134 16.16 -5.31 1.74
CA GLU A 134 15.35 -6.24 2.55
C GLU A 134 13.94 -6.43 1.97
N VAL A 135 13.27 -5.34 1.58
CA VAL A 135 11.91 -5.39 1.03
C VAL A 135 11.90 -6.10 -0.33
N PHE A 136 12.81 -5.74 -1.25
CA PHE A 136 12.83 -6.37 -2.58
C PHE A 136 13.27 -7.83 -2.54
N ARG A 137 14.12 -8.22 -1.58
CA ARG A 137 14.41 -9.63 -1.33
C ARG A 137 13.16 -10.38 -0.88
N LEU A 138 12.40 -9.81 0.05
CA LEU A 138 11.13 -10.40 0.49
C LEU A 138 10.14 -10.52 -0.69
N VAL A 139 9.98 -9.47 -1.49
CA VAL A 139 9.11 -9.50 -2.69
C VAL A 139 9.53 -10.64 -3.62
N LYS A 140 10.83 -10.79 -3.88
CA LYS A 140 11.36 -11.85 -4.74
C LYS A 140 11.14 -13.26 -4.16
N GLU A 141 11.25 -13.44 -2.84
CA GLU A 141 10.94 -14.70 -2.16
C GLU A 141 9.49 -15.16 -2.40
N TYR A 142 8.59 -14.20 -2.59
CA TYR A 142 7.19 -14.43 -2.91
C TYR A 142 6.87 -14.40 -4.41
N ASN A 143 7.88 -14.47 -5.29
CA ASN A 143 7.75 -14.35 -6.74
C ASN A 143 6.97 -13.10 -7.18
N GLY A 144 7.06 -12.03 -6.41
CA GLY A 144 6.44 -10.75 -6.68
C GLY A 144 7.27 -9.85 -7.59
N SER A 145 6.81 -8.63 -7.79
CA SER A 145 7.53 -7.58 -8.51
C SER A 145 7.70 -6.33 -7.64
N MET A 146 8.83 -5.64 -7.82
CA MET A 146 9.09 -4.37 -7.17
C MET A 146 8.37 -3.19 -7.85
N ALA A 147 7.77 -3.42 -9.02
CA ALA A 147 6.93 -2.46 -9.74
C ALA A 147 5.66 -3.17 -10.24
N GLY A 148 4.51 -2.71 -9.77
CA GLY A 148 3.19 -3.20 -10.17
C GLY A 148 2.61 -2.39 -11.33
N GLU A 149 2.48 -1.07 -11.16
CA GLU A 149 1.82 -0.18 -12.11
C GLU A 149 2.58 1.11 -12.43
N HIS A 150 3.51 1.57 -11.55
CA HIS A 150 4.17 2.88 -11.68
C HIS A 150 5.51 2.84 -12.39
N ASN A 151 6.00 1.66 -12.79
CA ASN A 151 7.34 1.47 -13.35
C ASN A 151 8.46 1.78 -12.34
N ASP A 152 9.72 1.45 -12.67
CA ASP A 152 10.87 1.51 -11.74
C ASP A 152 11.51 2.89 -11.64
N GLY A 153 11.54 3.64 -12.73
CA GLY A 153 12.18 4.94 -12.81
C GLY A 153 13.67 4.90 -12.42
N LEU A 154 14.22 6.06 -12.08
CA LEU A 154 15.63 6.16 -11.67
C LEU A 154 15.89 5.58 -10.27
N VAL A 155 14.90 5.67 -9.38
CA VAL A 155 15.08 5.30 -7.96
C VAL A 155 15.20 3.79 -7.79
N ARG A 156 14.38 3.01 -8.49
CA ARG A 156 14.34 1.55 -8.40
C ARG A 156 15.13 0.84 -9.50
N GLY A 157 15.53 1.56 -10.54
CA GLY A 157 16.26 0.99 -11.67
C GLY A 157 17.55 0.26 -11.29
N THR A 158 18.21 0.66 -10.21
CA THR A 158 19.41 -0.01 -9.68
C THR A 158 19.14 -1.42 -9.15
N PHE A 159 17.90 -1.76 -8.85
CA PHE A 159 17.47 -3.07 -8.34
C PHE A 159 16.99 -4.04 -9.44
N LEU A 160 16.86 -3.57 -10.70
CA LEU A 160 16.44 -4.42 -11.83
C LEU A 160 17.23 -5.72 -11.97
N PRO A 161 18.60 -5.70 -11.88
CA PRO A 161 19.36 -6.94 -11.97
C PRO A 161 19.00 -7.95 -10.86
N SER A 162 18.69 -7.47 -9.66
CA SER A 162 18.29 -8.35 -8.57
C SER A 162 16.93 -9.01 -8.80
N MET A 163 16.03 -8.37 -9.55
CA MET A 163 14.70 -8.89 -9.87
C MET A 163 14.70 -9.78 -11.09
N PHE A 164 15.36 -9.36 -12.17
CA PHE A 164 15.24 -9.97 -13.51
C PHE A 164 16.53 -10.67 -13.98
N GLY A 165 17.60 -10.59 -13.21
CA GLY A 165 18.93 -11.10 -13.60
C GLY A 165 19.71 -10.10 -14.44
N ASP A 166 20.98 -10.44 -14.69
CA ASP A 166 21.85 -9.68 -15.60
C ASP A 166 21.38 -9.89 -17.04
N ILE A 167 21.20 -8.81 -17.78
CA ILE A 167 20.82 -8.81 -19.20
C ILE A 167 22.08 -8.79 -20.07
#